data_7a8a043e27a008a4e441fca8797a591c
#
_entry.id   7a8a043e27a008a4e441fca8797a591c
#
_cell.length_a   1.000
_cell.length_b   1.000
_cell.length_c   1.000
_cell.angle_alpha   90.00
_cell.angle_beta   90.00
_cell.angle_gamma   90.00
#
_symmetry.space_group_name_H-M   'P 1'
#
loop_
_entity.id
_entity.type
_entity.pdbx_description
1 polymer ?
#
loop_
_entity_poly.entity_id
_entity_poly.type
_entity_poly.pdbx_seq_one_letter_code
_entity_poly.pdbx_strand_id
1 'polypeptide(L)'
;MTLRELLKGKLTKSELKYVPTSFDIIGNKEKAVAIVELDDKIKKRAKLIANALVKKHKNVRSVLLKASPRTGILRTRDYKLIAGDRNTEVMHLENGCRLLLDPTKTYFSPRECTERMRIVNKVKENEHVLVFFAGIGPF
;
A
#
# COMPACT_ATOMS: atom_id res chain seq x y z
N MET A 1 -17.79 -2.39 -7.76
CA MET A 1 -18.24 -2.66 -6.38
C MET A 1 -17.22 -2.08 -5.41
N THR A 2 -17.63 -1.20 -4.52
CA THR A 2 -16.78 -0.56 -3.51
C THR A 2 -16.57 -1.49 -2.31
N LEU A 3 -15.56 -1.20 -1.47
CA LEU A 3 -15.33 -1.97 -0.24
C LEU A 3 -16.52 -1.88 0.72
N ARG A 4 -17.19 -0.71 0.78
CA ARG A 4 -18.42 -0.53 1.57
C ARG A 4 -19.57 -1.40 1.10
N GLU A 5 -19.74 -1.54 -0.21
CA GLU A 5 -20.78 -2.41 -0.79
C GLU A 5 -20.57 -3.88 -0.45
N LEU A 6 -19.31 -4.35 -0.48
CA LEU A 6 -18.94 -5.71 -0.09
C LEU A 6 -19.20 -6.01 1.39
N LEU A 7 -19.23 -4.98 2.23
CA LEU A 7 -19.42 -5.09 3.67
C LEU A 7 -20.86 -4.78 4.12
N LYS A 8 -21.74 -4.40 3.19
CA LYS A 8 -23.19 -4.29 3.49
C LYS A 8 -23.72 -5.64 4.00
N GLY A 9 -24.52 -5.60 5.05
CA GLY A 9 -25.05 -6.80 5.72
C GLY A 9 -24.08 -7.50 6.69
N LYS A 10 -22.79 -7.12 6.68
CA LYS A 10 -21.78 -7.64 7.62
C LYS A 10 -21.37 -6.63 8.68
N LEU A 11 -21.65 -5.36 8.43
CA LEU A 11 -21.40 -4.23 9.31
C LEU A 11 -22.69 -3.44 9.53
N THR A 12 -22.81 -2.81 10.68
CA THR A 12 -23.91 -1.89 10.97
C THR A 12 -23.79 -0.61 10.11
N LYS A 13 -24.90 0.13 9.99
CA LYS A 13 -24.91 1.42 9.26
C LYS A 13 -23.90 2.42 9.84
N SER A 14 -23.70 2.41 11.16
CA SER A 14 -22.71 3.25 11.84
C SER A 14 -21.26 2.82 11.51
N GLU A 15 -20.97 1.51 11.54
CA GLU A 15 -19.65 0.98 11.20
C GLU A 15 -19.27 1.24 9.74
N LEU A 16 -20.23 1.15 8.81
CA LEU A 16 -20.00 1.38 7.38
C LEU A 16 -19.47 2.79 7.07
N LYS A 17 -19.77 3.80 7.92
CA LYS A 17 -19.23 5.16 7.75
C LYS A 17 -17.72 5.21 7.92
N TYR A 18 -17.14 4.33 8.75
CA TYR A 18 -15.71 4.27 9.07
C TYR A 18 -14.92 3.29 8.19
N VAL A 19 -15.58 2.56 7.28
CA VAL A 19 -14.88 1.71 6.30
C VAL A 19 -13.99 2.60 5.44
N PRO A 20 -12.67 2.29 5.32
CA PRO A 20 -11.74 3.11 4.56
C PRO A 20 -12.16 3.18 3.09
N THR A 21 -12.06 4.38 2.53
CA THR A 21 -12.30 4.64 1.11
C THR A 21 -11.02 4.62 0.30
N SER A 22 -9.87 4.80 0.97
CA SER A 22 -8.54 4.77 0.37
C SER A 22 -7.63 3.78 1.09
N PHE A 23 -6.81 3.10 0.32
CA PHE A 23 -5.76 2.18 0.76
C PHE A 23 -4.70 2.11 -0.33
N ASP A 24 -3.49 1.72 0.02
CA ASP A 24 -2.40 1.56 -0.94
C ASP A 24 -2.30 0.09 -1.35
N ILE A 25 -2.03 -0.17 -2.63
CA ILE A 25 -1.70 -1.50 -3.14
C ILE A 25 -0.31 -1.41 -3.76
N ILE A 26 0.62 -2.24 -3.28
CA ILE A 26 2.00 -2.32 -3.73
C ILE A 26 2.24 -3.73 -4.26
N GLY A 27 2.77 -3.84 -5.45
CA GLY A 27 3.01 -5.13 -6.12
C GLY A 27 2.62 -5.09 -7.60
N ASN A 28 2.29 -6.25 -8.13
CA ASN A 28 1.91 -6.42 -9.53
C ASN A 28 0.63 -7.28 -9.67
N LYS A 29 0.34 -7.77 -10.87
CA LYS A 29 -0.86 -8.58 -11.15
C LYS A 29 -0.83 -9.95 -10.47
N GLU A 30 0.35 -10.49 -10.12
CA GLU A 30 0.53 -11.81 -9.52
C GLU A 30 0.49 -11.78 -8.01
N LYS A 31 1.21 -10.81 -7.42
CA LYS A 31 1.32 -10.63 -5.97
C LYS A 31 1.34 -9.16 -5.59
N ALA A 32 0.50 -8.79 -4.66
CA ALA A 32 0.46 -7.45 -4.09
C ALA A 32 0.19 -7.50 -2.58
N VAL A 33 0.58 -6.43 -1.91
CA VAL A 33 0.28 -6.13 -0.51
C VAL A 33 -0.64 -4.92 -0.46
N ALA A 34 -1.76 -5.04 0.26
CA ALA A 34 -2.62 -3.90 0.56
C ALA A 34 -2.25 -3.30 1.92
N ILE A 35 -2.17 -1.98 1.99
CA ILE A 35 -1.88 -1.24 3.23
C ILE A 35 -3.08 -0.38 3.55
N VAL A 36 -3.66 -0.60 4.74
CA VAL A 36 -4.86 0.12 5.20
C VAL A 36 -4.58 0.88 6.48
N GLU A 37 -5.31 1.95 6.65
CA GLU A 37 -5.45 2.69 7.90
C GLU A 37 -6.90 2.60 8.35
N LEU A 38 -7.13 2.29 9.61
CA LEU A 38 -8.46 2.12 10.17
C LEU A 38 -8.68 3.08 11.32
N ASP A 39 -9.84 3.73 11.32
CA ASP A 39 -10.35 4.47 12.47
C ASP A 39 -10.50 3.53 13.68
N ASP A 40 -10.25 4.02 14.89
CA ASP A 40 -10.35 3.25 16.12
C ASP A 40 -11.73 2.62 16.31
N LYS A 41 -12.77 3.29 15.84
CA LYS A 41 -14.17 2.82 15.92
C LYS A 41 -14.43 1.55 15.10
N ILE A 42 -13.56 1.24 14.12
CA ILE A 42 -13.73 0.05 13.26
C ILE A 42 -12.56 -0.94 13.36
N LYS A 43 -11.52 -0.64 14.13
CA LYS A 43 -10.35 -1.54 14.29
C LYS A 43 -10.72 -2.96 14.70
N LYS A 44 -11.76 -3.15 15.51
CA LYS A 44 -12.27 -4.47 15.87
C LYS A 44 -12.73 -5.31 14.66
N ARG A 45 -13.05 -4.66 13.55
CA ARG A 45 -13.47 -5.30 12.28
C ARG A 45 -12.34 -5.45 11.27
N ALA A 46 -11.08 -5.18 11.66
CA ALA A 46 -9.92 -5.18 10.76
C ALA A 46 -9.82 -6.45 9.91
N LYS A 47 -10.00 -7.63 10.52
CA LYS A 47 -9.93 -8.92 9.82
C LYS A 47 -11.05 -9.08 8.77
N LEU A 48 -12.26 -8.60 9.08
CA LEU A 48 -13.38 -8.62 8.15
C LEU A 48 -13.13 -7.71 6.94
N ILE A 49 -12.60 -6.52 7.18
CA ILE A 49 -12.22 -5.54 6.14
C ILE A 49 -11.10 -6.11 5.27
N ALA A 50 -10.08 -6.71 5.90
CA ALA A 50 -8.96 -7.32 5.18
C ALA A 50 -9.43 -8.45 4.26
N ASN A 51 -10.30 -9.34 4.73
CA ASN A 51 -10.85 -10.42 3.92
C ASN A 51 -11.68 -9.88 2.73
N ALA A 52 -12.40 -8.78 2.93
CA ALA A 52 -13.12 -8.12 1.84
C ALA A 52 -12.17 -7.51 0.80
N LEU A 53 -11.02 -6.97 1.22
CA LEU A 53 -9.96 -6.48 0.32
C LEU A 53 -9.36 -7.61 -0.52
N VAL A 54 -8.96 -8.72 0.10
CA VAL A 54 -8.43 -9.90 -0.59
C VAL A 54 -9.45 -10.44 -1.59
N LYS A 55 -10.73 -10.50 -1.22
CA LYS A 55 -11.79 -10.94 -2.13
C LYS A 55 -11.96 -10.01 -3.33
N LYS A 56 -11.83 -8.71 -3.10
CA LYS A 56 -11.98 -7.68 -4.14
C LYS A 56 -10.78 -7.64 -5.10
N HIS A 57 -9.58 -7.78 -4.57
CA HIS A 57 -8.31 -7.68 -5.31
C HIS A 57 -7.60 -9.03 -5.27
N LYS A 58 -7.82 -9.85 -6.30
CA LYS A 58 -7.34 -11.25 -6.34
C LYS A 58 -5.82 -11.40 -6.28
N ASN A 59 -5.06 -10.38 -6.64
CA ASN A 59 -3.61 -10.33 -6.55
C ASN A 59 -3.11 -9.94 -5.15
N VAL A 60 -3.96 -9.43 -4.27
CA VAL A 60 -3.58 -9.08 -2.89
C VAL A 60 -3.42 -10.37 -2.08
N ARG A 61 -2.18 -10.65 -1.67
CA ARG A 61 -1.81 -11.82 -0.85
C ARG A 61 -1.66 -11.48 0.62
N SER A 62 -1.44 -10.22 0.96
CA SER A 62 -1.26 -9.77 2.35
C SER A 62 -1.95 -8.44 2.56
N VAL A 63 -2.54 -8.26 3.73
CA VAL A 63 -3.13 -6.97 4.15
C VAL A 63 -2.47 -6.51 5.43
N LEU A 64 -1.84 -5.35 5.38
CA LEU A 64 -1.13 -4.70 6.48
C LEU A 64 -1.96 -3.53 7.01
N LEU A 65 -2.14 -3.50 8.33
CA LEU A 65 -2.70 -2.36 9.05
C LEU A 65 -1.55 -1.47 9.54
N LYS A 66 -1.62 -0.18 9.27
CA LYS A 66 -0.68 0.80 9.85
C LYS A 66 -0.85 0.83 11.37
N ALA A 67 0.21 0.52 12.11
CA ALA A 67 0.21 0.43 13.57
C ALA A 67 0.85 1.62 14.25
N SER A 68 1.74 2.36 13.55
CA SER A 68 2.39 3.57 14.06
C SER A 68 2.48 4.68 13.01
N PRO A 69 2.77 5.92 13.41
CA PRO A 69 3.30 6.94 12.51
C PRO A 69 4.63 6.48 11.88
N ARG A 70 5.11 7.21 10.89
CA ARG A 70 6.46 7.01 10.33
C ARG A 70 7.49 7.63 11.27
N THR A 71 8.57 6.89 11.54
CA THR A 71 9.63 7.30 12.46
C THR A 71 11.02 6.97 11.90
N GLY A 72 12.03 7.61 12.48
CA GLY A 72 13.43 7.36 12.17
C GLY A 72 13.90 7.86 10.80
N ILE A 73 15.19 7.71 10.55
CA ILE A 73 15.88 8.17 9.33
C ILE A 73 15.33 7.44 8.09
N LEU A 74 14.99 6.17 8.21
CA LEU A 74 14.47 5.36 7.11
C LEU A 74 12.96 5.57 6.86
N ARG A 75 12.29 6.41 7.66
CA ARG A 75 10.86 6.72 7.55
C ARG A 75 9.97 5.47 7.48
N THR A 76 10.36 4.43 8.18
CA THR A 76 9.56 3.21 8.32
C THR A 76 8.46 3.40 9.35
N ARG A 77 7.53 2.46 9.39
CA ARG A 77 6.47 2.39 10.41
C ARG A 77 6.19 0.94 10.75
N ASP A 78 5.57 0.75 11.90
CA ASP A 78 5.09 -0.58 12.28
C ASP A 78 3.82 -0.93 11.51
N TYR A 79 3.75 -2.18 11.11
CA TYR A 79 2.59 -2.76 10.46
C TYR A 79 2.13 -4.01 11.21
N LYS A 80 0.82 -4.19 11.27
CA LYS A 80 0.21 -5.43 11.74
C LYS A 80 -0.35 -6.19 10.55
N LEU A 81 0.11 -7.42 10.32
CA LEU A 81 -0.50 -8.31 9.35
C LEU A 81 -1.89 -8.72 9.86
N ILE A 82 -2.93 -8.40 9.10
CA ILE A 82 -4.33 -8.66 9.48
C ILE A 82 -5.02 -9.70 8.59
N ALA A 83 -4.43 -10.03 7.44
CA ALA A 83 -4.81 -11.16 6.60
C ALA A 83 -3.70 -11.55 5.62
N GLY A 84 -3.66 -12.81 5.22
CA GLY A 84 -2.81 -13.34 4.15
C GLY A 84 -1.42 -13.77 4.60
N ASP A 85 -0.47 -13.75 3.66
CA ASP A 85 0.86 -14.29 3.80
C ASP A 85 1.77 -13.40 4.67
N ARG A 86 2.66 -14.03 5.43
CA ARG A 86 3.69 -13.32 6.20
C ARG A 86 4.79 -12.72 5.32
N ASN A 87 5.05 -13.32 4.17
CA ASN A 87 6.00 -12.78 3.20
C ASN A 87 5.36 -11.62 2.45
N THR A 88 5.71 -10.40 2.86
CA THR A 88 5.22 -9.13 2.31
C THR A 88 6.12 -8.53 1.23
N GLU A 89 7.23 -9.21 0.88
CA GLU A 89 8.07 -8.82 -0.25
C GLU A 89 7.32 -8.99 -1.57
N VAL A 90 7.35 -7.96 -2.40
CA VAL A 90 6.66 -7.91 -3.69
C VAL A 90 7.50 -7.25 -4.76
N MET A 91 7.32 -7.68 -6.00
CA MET A 91 7.79 -6.98 -7.18
C MET A 91 6.73 -5.94 -7.58
N HIS A 92 6.97 -4.67 -7.30
CA HIS A 92 6.10 -3.58 -7.73
C HIS A 92 6.43 -3.18 -9.16
N LEU A 93 5.40 -3.01 -9.97
CA LEU A 93 5.54 -2.55 -11.36
C LEU A 93 4.93 -1.16 -11.48
N GLU A 94 5.77 -0.20 -11.85
CA GLU A 94 5.35 1.19 -12.03
C GLU A 94 6.12 1.82 -13.20
N ASN A 95 5.41 2.45 -14.13
CA ASN A 95 5.99 3.16 -15.28
C ASN A 95 7.03 2.33 -16.08
N GLY A 96 6.81 1.02 -16.20
CA GLY A 96 7.75 0.10 -16.87
C GLY A 96 8.92 -0.37 -16.00
N CYS A 97 9.13 0.21 -14.83
CA CYS A 97 10.18 -0.19 -13.89
C CYS A 97 9.71 -1.27 -12.94
N ARG A 98 10.62 -2.16 -12.55
CA ARG A 98 10.39 -3.23 -11.57
C ARG A 98 11.14 -2.91 -10.29
N LEU A 99 10.42 -2.78 -9.20
CA LEU A 99 10.96 -2.46 -7.87
C LEU A 99 10.68 -3.61 -6.91
N LEU A 100 11.72 -4.34 -6.51
CA LEU A 100 11.61 -5.37 -5.48
C LEU A 100 11.65 -4.69 -4.10
N LEU A 101 10.60 -4.82 -3.34
CA LEU A 101 10.51 -4.20 -2.02
C LEU A 101 9.63 -4.97 -1.04
N ASP A 102 9.92 -4.77 0.23
CA ASP A 102 9.04 -5.14 1.34
C ASP A 102 8.59 -3.86 2.05
N PRO A 103 7.29 -3.50 2.00
CA PRO A 103 6.78 -2.27 2.58
C PRO A 103 6.93 -2.20 4.11
N THR A 104 7.21 -3.32 4.77
CA THR A 104 7.50 -3.34 6.21
C THR A 104 8.94 -2.95 6.54
N LYS A 105 9.85 -3.03 5.57
CA LYS A 105 11.29 -2.77 5.75
C LYS A 105 11.73 -1.46 5.10
N THR A 106 11.03 -0.99 4.08
CA THR A 106 11.42 0.18 3.30
C THR A 106 10.28 1.18 3.16
N TYR A 107 10.65 2.44 3.00
CA TYR A 107 9.69 3.46 2.59
C TYR A 107 9.41 3.35 1.09
N PHE A 108 8.14 3.24 0.74
CA PHE A 108 7.66 3.42 -0.62
C PHE A 108 6.22 3.96 -0.61
N SER A 109 5.89 4.86 -1.53
CA SER A 109 4.55 5.38 -1.70
C SER A 109 4.11 5.27 -3.16
N PRO A 110 3.14 4.43 -3.50
CA PRO A 110 2.61 4.37 -4.87
C PRO A 110 1.89 5.65 -5.28
N ARG A 111 1.51 6.50 -4.32
CA ARG A 111 0.84 7.79 -4.59
C ARG A 111 1.79 8.83 -5.22
N GLU A 112 3.10 8.62 -5.10
CA GLU A 112 4.13 9.48 -5.68
C GLU A 112 4.46 9.15 -7.15
N CYS A 113 3.75 8.19 -7.75
CA CYS A 113 3.96 7.76 -9.14
C CYS A 113 3.93 8.93 -10.14
N THR A 114 2.94 9.81 -10.01
CA THR A 114 2.79 10.99 -10.88
C THR A 114 3.97 11.94 -10.74
N GLU A 115 4.45 12.15 -9.50
CA GLU A 115 5.61 13.01 -9.24
C GLU A 115 6.90 12.40 -9.82
N ARG A 116 7.09 11.09 -9.67
CA ARG A 116 8.21 10.39 -10.31
C ARG A 116 8.23 10.60 -11.83
N MET A 117 7.08 10.42 -12.48
CA MET A 117 6.97 10.67 -13.92
C MET A 117 7.22 12.13 -14.30
N ARG A 118 6.78 13.07 -13.47
CA ARG A 118 7.05 14.50 -13.68
C ARG A 118 8.56 14.80 -13.69
N ILE A 119 9.30 14.17 -12.79
CA ILE A 119 10.76 14.33 -12.72
C ILE A 119 11.42 13.66 -13.95
N VAL A 120 11.07 12.40 -14.24
CA VAL A 120 11.62 11.65 -15.39
C VAL A 120 11.44 12.43 -16.71
N ASN A 121 10.28 13.04 -16.91
CA ASN A 121 9.99 13.82 -18.11
C ASN A 121 10.81 15.13 -18.23
N LYS A 122 11.53 15.53 -17.18
CA LYS A 122 12.45 16.69 -17.22
C LYS A 122 13.89 16.30 -17.56
N VAL A 123 14.23 15.04 -17.38
CA VAL A 123 15.58 14.53 -17.69
C VAL A 123 15.77 14.51 -19.18
N LYS A 124 16.87 15.06 -19.66
CA LYS A 124 17.26 15.10 -21.07
C LYS A 124 18.32 14.04 -21.35
N GLU A 125 18.47 13.74 -22.62
CA GLU A 125 19.52 12.84 -23.09
C GLU A 125 20.91 13.35 -22.68
N ASN A 126 21.78 12.43 -22.25
CA ASN A 126 23.15 12.71 -21.79
C ASN A 126 23.27 13.55 -20.50
N GLU A 127 22.20 13.73 -19.75
CA GLU A 127 22.28 14.33 -18.42
C GLU A 127 22.76 13.34 -17.36
N HIS A 128 23.58 13.83 -16.41
CA HIS A 128 23.94 13.10 -15.20
C HIS A 128 22.96 13.46 -14.10
N VAL A 129 22.18 12.48 -13.66
CA VAL A 129 21.17 12.68 -12.62
C VAL A 129 21.66 12.11 -11.31
N LEU A 130 21.67 12.92 -10.26
CA LEU A 130 22.00 12.49 -8.91
C LEU A 130 20.76 12.52 -8.03
N VAL A 131 20.40 11.37 -7.46
CA VAL A 131 19.25 11.23 -6.56
C VAL A 131 19.73 11.05 -5.13
N PHE A 132 19.48 12.05 -4.30
CA PHE A 132 19.76 11.98 -2.86
C PHE A 132 18.67 11.20 -2.15
N PHE A 133 19.07 10.42 -1.13
CA PHE A 133 18.14 9.62 -0.30
C PHE A 133 17.24 8.69 -1.12
N ALA A 134 17.81 8.05 -2.12
CA ALA A 134 17.09 7.27 -3.13
C ALA A 134 16.20 6.14 -2.58
N GLY A 135 16.46 5.65 -1.34
CA GLY A 135 15.71 4.54 -0.77
C GLY A 135 15.84 3.27 -1.63
N ILE A 136 14.73 2.79 -2.18
CA ILE A 136 14.73 1.66 -3.13
C ILE A 136 14.98 2.08 -4.59
N GLY A 137 15.34 3.34 -4.84
CA GLY A 137 15.59 3.86 -6.19
C GLY A 137 14.37 3.95 -7.10
N PRO A 138 13.25 4.55 -6.65
CA PRO A 138 12.05 4.60 -7.48
C PRO A 138 12.04 5.77 -8.48
N PHE A 139 13.04 6.67 -8.42
CA PHE A 139 13.28 7.77 -9.35
C PHE A 139 14.32 7.40 -10.36
#